data_bb177d14c994471301e5d08fb6590a59
#
_entry.id   bb177d14c994471301e5d08fb6590a59
#
_cell.length_a   1.000
_cell.length_b   1.000
_cell.length_c   1.000
_cell.angle_alpha   90.00
_cell.angle_beta   90.00
_cell.angle_gamma   90.00
#
_symmetry.space_group_name_H-M   'P 1'
#
loop_
_entity.id
_entity.type
_entity.pdbx_description
1 polymer ?
#
loop_
_entity_poly.entity_id
_entity_poly.type
_entity_poly.pdbx_seq_one_letter_code
_entity_poly.pdbx_strand_id
1 'polypeptide(L)'
;MCRILLCLLLLVAVPVRAQDLEAVLQADHDQIAKPSRQTIGPVIDRIAASGDGAVALLEAWRDRRLGVSEAGRFIIIDGGTARDAVTGTPVDEEVGALRPNSGVRGLIAAALVPAQLADADPDRRRAALDALGRDATAAHLPALRRALEDPDPALAARKARLERLLTIRFDPDPAARVAAIDSFDGDDGTDVQAALSPLLTTRRVAAAALPRGANIAAELAPGSDDLPRDAAYRLLVDAGLAPARLTDADQKATLVAHVQDGQVGGVPVAELTDPDARDRAYATLARAGTVPPAATAADVDTALQNHVFADIHDEASAEVTDAARATLNGMIVRERLAQAADLTLDALSLASIYFLAAIGLAITFGVMGVINMAHGEFIMMGAYTGYVVQTLIADRTVSLIVALPAAFAVTFLAGVLLYQLVIRHLARRPLETLLATFGVSIALQQLAKNLFGTQARPLTAPAWLDGAIGWGEVISISTIRVAIFVLALLFLGLFLYITRRTRLGLNMRAVTQSPGMAASMGINPQRVAMMTFGLGSGIAGIAGVAIGLFAKVTSELGSDYIVQSFMTVVVGGVGNIWGTLAGAAMIGGLQKGIEVLNPANTLAAQTWMILFIIIFIQFRPRGIMPTRGRFVEG
;
A
#
# COMPACT_ATOMS: atom_id res chain seq x y z
N MET A 1 64.30 37.31 5.22
CA MET A 1 63.05 38.10 5.32
C MET A 1 61.76 37.28 5.05
N CYS A 2 61.80 36.04 4.60
CA CYS A 2 60.55 35.25 4.26
C CYS A 2 59.96 34.41 5.42
N ARG A 3 60.66 34.31 6.57
CA ARG A 3 60.21 33.54 7.75
C ARG A 3 59.46 34.39 8.82
N ILE A 4 59.55 35.70 8.73
CA ILE A 4 58.88 36.64 9.66
C ILE A 4 57.47 36.97 9.15
N LEU A 5 57.22 36.88 7.84
CA LEU A 5 55.89 37.18 7.24
C LEU A 5 54.90 36.03 7.43
N LEU A 6 55.39 34.77 7.64
CA LEU A 6 54.52 33.59 7.87
C LEU A 6 54.04 33.50 9.32
N CYS A 7 54.75 34.13 10.27
CA CYS A 7 54.32 34.19 11.68
C CYS A 7 53.34 35.32 11.97
N LEU A 8 53.23 36.34 11.09
CA LEU A 8 52.28 37.44 11.26
C LEU A 8 50.89 37.11 10.65
N LEU A 9 50.80 36.10 9.76
CA LEU A 9 49.52 35.65 9.18
C LEU A 9 48.78 34.63 10.07
N LEU A 10 49.44 34.11 11.10
CA LEU A 10 48.85 33.15 12.09
C LEU A 10 48.27 33.85 13.33
N LEU A 11 48.29 35.17 13.40
CA LEU A 11 47.85 35.94 14.57
C LEU A 11 46.54 36.72 14.36
N VAL A 12 45.79 36.46 13.27
CA VAL A 12 44.42 36.98 13.08
C VAL A 12 43.43 35.82 12.94
N ALA A 13 43.62 34.77 13.74
CA ALA A 13 42.47 34.00 14.18
C ALA A 13 41.85 34.79 15.33
N VAL A 14 40.93 35.68 14.99
CA VAL A 14 40.04 36.29 15.99
C VAL A 14 39.30 35.12 16.63
N PRO A 15 39.53 34.84 17.94
CA PRO A 15 38.66 33.89 18.62
C PRO A 15 37.25 34.49 18.52
N VAL A 16 36.31 33.80 17.89
CA VAL A 16 34.90 34.07 18.08
C VAL A 16 34.68 33.85 19.59
N ARG A 17 34.77 34.94 20.37
CA ARG A 17 34.40 34.91 21.78
C ARG A 17 32.92 34.50 21.80
N ALA A 18 32.60 33.39 22.43
CA ALA A 18 31.26 33.09 22.88
C ALA A 18 30.73 34.39 23.53
N GLN A 19 29.63 34.92 23.03
CA GLN A 19 29.00 36.10 23.65
C GLN A 19 28.56 35.66 25.04
N ASP A 20 28.88 36.46 26.06
CA ASP A 20 28.48 36.17 27.42
C ASP A 20 26.95 36.09 27.47
N LEU A 21 26.39 35.01 28.03
CA LEU A 21 24.95 34.79 28.13
C LEU A 21 24.23 36.02 28.70
N GLU A 22 24.84 36.65 29.71
CA GLU A 22 24.29 37.86 30.34
C GLU A 22 24.14 39.02 29.33
N ALA A 23 25.15 39.23 28.49
CA ALA A 23 25.12 40.30 27.48
C ALA A 23 24.00 40.06 26.44
N VAL A 24 23.76 38.79 26.04
CA VAL A 24 22.67 38.44 25.12
C VAL A 24 21.30 38.64 25.77
N LEU A 25 21.15 38.22 27.03
CA LEU A 25 19.90 38.39 27.78
C LEU A 25 19.55 39.87 28.03
N GLN A 26 20.54 40.71 28.27
CA GLN A 26 20.34 42.16 28.43
C GLN A 26 19.99 42.84 27.09
N ALA A 27 20.70 42.49 26.01
CA ALA A 27 20.48 43.08 24.70
C ALA A 27 19.11 42.75 24.11
N ASP A 28 18.63 41.53 24.33
CA ASP A 28 17.39 41.00 23.74
C ASP A 28 16.24 40.87 24.77
N HIS A 29 16.35 41.54 25.93
CA HIS A 29 15.42 41.41 27.06
C HIS A 29 13.94 41.49 26.64
N ASP A 30 13.57 42.53 25.88
CA ASP A 30 12.18 42.78 25.48
C ASP A 30 11.62 41.67 24.55
N GLN A 31 12.48 41.13 23.69
CA GLN A 31 12.09 40.05 22.78
C GLN A 31 11.92 38.72 23.52
N ILE A 32 12.71 38.48 24.55
CA ILE A 32 12.61 37.29 25.40
C ILE A 32 11.38 37.36 26.31
N ALA A 33 11.14 38.55 26.89
CA ALA A 33 10.00 38.81 27.77
C ALA A 33 8.66 38.71 27.03
N LYS A 34 8.60 39.13 25.75
CA LYS A 34 7.40 39.09 24.90
C LYS A 34 7.69 38.42 23.55
N PRO A 35 7.90 37.10 23.52
CA PRO A 35 8.40 36.41 22.33
C PRO A 35 7.36 36.31 21.22
N SER A 36 7.76 36.73 20.00
CA SER A 36 7.01 36.49 18.76
C SER A 36 7.70 35.42 17.92
N ARG A 37 6.98 34.47 17.35
CA ARG A 37 7.52 33.41 16.48
C ARG A 37 8.31 33.99 15.29
N GLN A 38 7.92 35.17 14.80
CA GLN A 38 8.55 35.79 13.62
C GLN A 38 9.91 36.39 13.89
N THR A 39 10.17 36.85 15.12
CA THR A 39 11.37 37.63 15.46
C THR A 39 12.32 36.95 16.44
N ILE A 40 11.85 35.96 17.20
CA ILE A 40 12.62 35.37 18.31
C ILE A 40 13.70 34.38 17.86
N GLY A 41 13.63 33.81 16.65
CA GLY A 41 14.58 32.82 16.15
C GLY A 41 16.06 33.25 16.32
N PRO A 42 16.47 34.38 15.75
CA PRO A 42 17.85 34.85 15.90
C PRO A 42 18.31 35.10 17.34
N VAL A 43 17.38 35.40 18.25
CA VAL A 43 17.70 35.54 19.69
C VAL A 43 17.99 34.19 20.31
N ILE A 44 17.15 33.18 20.03
CA ILE A 44 17.34 31.82 20.50
C ILE A 44 18.68 31.27 20.01
N ASP A 45 19.04 31.50 18.75
CA ASP A 45 20.33 31.08 18.17
C ASP A 45 21.52 31.72 18.90
N ARG A 46 21.44 33.03 19.23
CA ARG A 46 22.46 33.71 20.02
C ARG A 46 22.57 33.15 21.44
N ILE A 47 21.44 32.88 22.09
CA ILE A 47 21.44 32.24 23.42
C ILE A 47 22.10 30.86 23.30
N ALA A 48 21.72 30.02 22.32
CA ALA A 48 22.29 28.69 22.14
C ALA A 48 23.82 28.71 21.89
N ALA A 49 24.33 29.78 21.29
CA ALA A 49 25.76 29.99 21.03
C ALA A 49 26.54 30.61 22.20
N SER A 50 25.87 31.08 23.27
CA SER A 50 26.50 31.84 24.36
C SER A 50 27.28 30.98 25.38
N GLY A 51 27.26 29.67 25.28
CA GLY A 51 28.08 28.75 26.08
C GLY A 51 27.39 28.22 27.35
N ASP A 52 28.12 28.25 28.46
CA ASP A 52 27.64 27.65 29.72
C ASP A 52 26.35 28.32 30.22
N GLY A 53 25.37 27.48 30.64
CA GLY A 53 24.07 27.95 31.13
C GLY A 53 23.00 28.10 30.05
N ALA A 54 23.37 28.26 28.77
CA ALA A 54 22.42 28.44 27.65
C ALA A 54 21.41 27.29 27.52
N VAL A 55 21.89 26.07 27.64
CA VAL A 55 21.04 24.88 27.54
C VAL A 55 20.02 24.85 28.67
N ALA A 56 20.45 25.07 29.90
CA ALA A 56 19.57 25.10 31.09
C ALA A 56 18.52 26.20 30.99
N LEU A 57 18.90 27.38 30.51
CA LEU A 57 17.99 28.49 30.29
C LEU A 57 16.96 28.19 29.20
N LEU A 58 17.38 27.66 28.05
CA LEU A 58 16.48 27.30 26.97
C LEU A 58 15.52 26.16 27.36
N GLU A 59 15.99 25.16 28.11
CA GLU A 59 15.14 24.11 28.66
C GLU A 59 14.11 24.68 29.65
N ALA A 60 14.54 25.54 30.57
CA ALA A 60 13.66 26.19 31.50
C ALA A 60 12.60 27.05 30.79
N TRP A 61 12.99 27.74 29.73
CA TRP A 61 12.08 28.55 28.93
C TRP A 61 11.05 27.69 28.18
N ARG A 62 11.51 26.64 27.51
CA ARG A 62 10.64 25.66 26.84
C ARG A 62 9.60 25.08 27.81
N ASP A 63 10.04 24.72 29.01
CA ASP A 63 9.25 24.03 30.03
C ASP A 63 8.44 25.00 30.91
N ARG A 64 8.43 26.30 30.56
CA ARG A 64 7.70 27.37 31.29
C ARG A 64 8.19 27.59 32.72
N ARG A 65 9.44 27.29 32.98
CA ARG A 65 10.12 27.48 34.26
C ARG A 65 11.01 28.72 34.28
N LEU A 66 11.09 29.47 33.16
CA LEU A 66 11.77 30.75 33.07
C LEU A 66 10.79 31.88 33.39
N GLY A 67 11.21 32.83 34.15
CA GLY A 67 10.45 34.02 34.48
C GLY A 67 11.33 35.28 34.48
N VAL A 68 10.70 36.43 34.66
CA VAL A 68 11.36 37.74 34.75
C VAL A 68 10.96 38.38 36.08
N SER A 69 11.97 38.87 36.84
CA SER A 69 11.73 39.62 38.07
C SER A 69 11.38 41.08 37.75
N GLU A 70 10.88 41.82 38.75
CA GLU A 70 10.64 43.28 38.64
C GLU A 70 11.88 44.05 38.30
N ALA A 71 13.06 43.57 38.70
CA ALA A 71 14.37 44.15 38.35
C ALA A 71 14.84 43.83 36.91
N GLY A 72 14.05 43.09 36.12
CA GLY A 72 14.36 42.69 34.74
C GLY A 72 15.35 41.55 34.64
N ARG A 73 15.59 40.76 35.68
CA ARG A 73 16.49 39.62 35.65
C ARG A 73 15.71 38.35 35.25
N PHE A 74 16.37 37.47 34.48
CA PHE A 74 15.80 36.18 34.13
C PHE A 74 16.07 35.14 35.24
N ILE A 75 15.02 34.47 35.69
CA ILE A 75 15.04 33.56 36.84
C ILE A 75 14.47 32.21 36.44
N ILE A 76 15.18 31.14 36.80
CA ILE A 76 14.73 29.74 36.62
C ILE A 76 14.05 29.28 37.89
N ILE A 77 12.82 28.77 37.76
CA ILE A 77 11.98 28.29 38.87
C ILE A 77 12.00 26.75 38.85
N ASP A 78 12.63 26.16 39.87
CA ASP A 78 12.69 24.71 40.05
C ASP A 78 12.11 24.30 41.39
N GLY A 79 10.98 23.59 41.38
CA GLY A 79 10.38 22.95 42.58
C GLY A 79 10.14 23.87 43.76
N GLY A 80 9.89 25.20 43.52
CA GLY A 80 9.69 26.20 44.55
C GLY A 80 10.93 26.99 44.94
N THR A 81 12.10 26.71 44.36
CA THR A 81 13.31 27.54 44.49
C THR A 81 13.50 28.35 43.23
N ALA A 82 13.70 29.66 43.39
CA ALA A 82 14.03 30.57 42.28
C ALA A 82 15.55 30.79 42.24
N ARG A 83 16.15 30.69 41.06
CA ARG A 83 17.59 30.94 40.84
C ARG A 83 17.80 31.88 39.67
N ASP A 84 18.76 32.75 39.81
CA ASP A 84 19.20 33.61 38.69
C ASP A 84 19.69 32.74 37.53
N ALA A 85 19.23 33.02 36.31
CA ALA A 85 19.49 32.18 35.15
C ALA A 85 20.96 32.23 34.67
N VAL A 86 21.73 33.27 35.05
CA VAL A 86 23.13 33.44 34.66
C VAL A 86 24.06 32.93 35.75
N THR A 87 23.84 33.38 36.99
CA THR A 87 24.74 33.09 38.11
C THR A 87 24.40 31.83 38.87
N GLY A 88 23.20 31.29 38.70
CA GLY A 88 22.68 30.11 39.43
C GLY A 88 22.41 30.37 40.91
N THR A 89 22.58 31.59 41.41
CA THR A 89 22.39 31.96 42.82
C THR A 89 20.89 31.94 43.18
N PRO A 90 20.52 31.45 44.38
CA PRO A 90 19.15 31.54 44.85
C PRO A 90 18.69 33.00 44.98
N VAL A 91 17.48 33.29 44.56
CA VAL A 91 16.87 34.63 44.60
C VAL A 91 15.50 34.53 45.24
N ASP A 92 15.22 35.42 46.17
CA ASP A 92 13.91 35.53 46.86
C ASP A 92 13.18 36.77 46.29
N GLU A 93 12.77 36.68 45.00
CA GLU A 93 12.03 37.76 44.32
C GLU A 93 10.74 37.21 43.71
N GLU A 94 9.74 38.08 43.59
CA GLU A 94 8.51 37.76 42.90
C GLU A 94 8.77 37.68 41.39
N VAL A 95 8.41 36.56 40.76
CA VAL A 95 8.78 36.24 39.38
C VAL A 95 7.55 36.04 38.51
N GLY A 96 7.44 36.84 37.47
CA GLY A 96 6.45 36.65 36.42
C GLY A 96 6.85 35.53 35.43
N ALA A 97 6.21 34.37 35.48
CA ALA A 97 6.54 33.24 34.61
C ALA A 97 6.29 33.55 33.12
N LEU A 98 7.28 33.33 32.28
CA LEU A 98 7.18 33.44 30.82
C LEU A 98 6.44 32.24 30.23
N ARG A 99 5.47 32.51 29.34
CA ARG A 99 4.65 31.46 28.70
C ARG A 99 4.84 31.47 27.18
N PRO A 100 5.92 30.87 26.66
CA PRO A 100 6.13 30.81 25.23
C PRO A 100 5.01 30.03 24.55
N ASN A 101 4.51 30.52 23.39
CA ASN A 101 3.54 29.83 22.59
C ASN A 101 4.15 28.57 21.93
N SER A 102 3.32 27.73 21.29
CA SER A 102 3.79 26.48 20.67
C SER A 102 4.87 26.70 19.60
N GLY A 103 4.77 27.77 18.82
CA GLY A 103 5.75 28.09 17.78
C GLY A 103 7.12 28.47 18.36
N VAL A 104 7.16 29.30 19.41
CA VAL A 104 8.41 29.65 20.12
C VAL A 104 9.03 28.43 20.79
N ARG A 105 8.23 27.56 21.40
CA ARG A 105 8.72 26.30 22.00
C ARG A 105 9.33 25.37 20.94
N GLY A 106 8.78 25.35 19.72
CA GLY A 106 9.35 24.60 18.61
C GLY A 106 10.74 25.12 18.22
N LEU A 107 10.92 26.44 18.12
CA LEU A 107 12.23 27.05 17.84
C LEU A 107 13.25 26.77 18.94
N ILE A 108 12.85 26.87 20.21
CA ILE A 108 13.73 26.53 21.34
C ILE A 108 14.13 25.06 21.30
N ALA A 109 13.18 24.15 21.02
CA ALA A 109 13.46 22.73 20.91
C ALA A 109 14.48 22.45 19.78
N ALA A 110 14.34 23.11 18.63
CA ALA A 110 15.29 22.98 17.52
C ALA A 110 16.70 23.45 17.91
N ALA A 111 16.82 24.57 18.61
CA ALA A 111 18.12 25.11 19.07
C ALA A 111 18.79 24.23 20.14
N LEU A 112 18.02 23.45 20.91
CA LEU A 112 18.53 22.52 21.92
C LEU A 112 19.06 21.21 21.32
N VAL A 113 18.67 20.85 20.10
CA VAL A 113 19.03 19.59 19.46
C VAL A 113 20.54 19.31 19.47
N PRO A 114 21.43 20.26 19.09
CA PRO A 114 22.87 19.99 19.06
C PRO A 114 23.44 19.55 20.42
N ALA A 115 22.98 20.15 21.50
CA ALA A 115 23.41 19.81 22.86
C ALA A 115 22.81 18.47 23.32
N GLN A 116 21.54 18.22 23.02
CA GLN A 116 20.84 17.02 23.43
C GLN A 116 21.28 15.77 22.66
N LEU A 117 21.82 15.88 21.45
CA LEU A 117 22.37 14.74 20.69
C LEU A 117 23.56 14.06 21.37
N ALA A 118 24.31 14.79 22.20
CA ALA A 118 25.48 14.31 22.94
C ALA A 118 25.20 14.15 24.45
N ASP A 119 23.96 14.29 24.90
CA ASP A 119 23.58 14.20 26.31
C ASP A 119 23.90 12.80 26.87
N ALA A 120 24.26 12.71 28.16
CA ALA A 120 24.51 11.46 28.84
C ALA A 120 23.24 10.58 28.95
N ASP A 121 22.07 11.22 29.05
CA ASP A 121 20.77 10.56 29.15
C ASP A 121 20.29 10.07 27.77
N PRO A 122 20.08 8.73 27.57
CA PRO A 122 19.60 8.19 26.31
C PRO A 122 18.20 8.67 25.93
N ASP A 123 17.34 9.02 26.89
CA ASP A 123 16.00 9.52 26.61
C ASP A 123 16.04 10.93 26.03
N ARG A 124 16.97 11.78 26.49
CA ARG A 124 17.21 13.10 25.89
C ARG A 124 17.75 12.98 24.47
N ARG A 125 18.70 12.07 24.24
CA ARG A 125 19.21 11.81 22.87
C ARG A 125 18.11 11.30 21.94
N ARG A 126 17.22 10.43 22.44
CA ARG A 126 16.05 9.95 21.66
C ARG A 126 15.10 11.09 21.32
N ALA A 127 14.79 11.95 22.29
CA ALA A 127 13.93 13.13 22.09
C ALA A 127 14.51 14.10 21.06
N ALA A 128 15.84 14.30 21.07
CA ALA A 128 16.52 15.12 20.06
C ALA A 128 16.39 14.54 18.64
N LEU A 129 16.54 13.22 18.48
CA LEU A 129 16.35 12.54 17.21
C LEU A 129 14.89 12.59 16.73
N ASP A 130 13.93 12.53 17.64
CA ASP A 130 12.51 12.70 17.33
C ASP A 130 12.20 14.13 16.87
N ALA A 131 12.84 15.12 17.46
CA ALA A 131 12.71 16.51 17.03
C ALA A 131 13.32 16.75 15.66
N LEU A 132 14.50 16.20 15.39
CA LEU A 132 15.14 16.24 14.06
C LEU A 132 14.30 15.55 12.98
N GLY A 133 13.69 14.42 13.29
CA GLY A 133 12.82 13.70 12.34
C GLY A 133 11.59 14.50 11.93
N ARG A 134 11.13 15.45 12.77
CA ARG A 134 9.95 16.26 12.48
C ARG A 134 10.29 17.59 11.76
N ASP A 135 11.35 18.25 12.18
CA ASP A 135 11.67 19.61 11.70
C ASP A 135 13.19 19.84 11.66
N ALA A 136 13.84 19.20 10.70
CA ALA A 136 15.27 19.37 10.48
C ALA A 136 15.56 20.58 9.60
N THR A 137 16.67 21.25 9.91
CA THR A 137 17.24 22.35 9.12
C THR A 137 18.68 22.05 8.72
N ALA A 138 19.22 22.79 7.73
CA ALA A 138 20.61 22.64 7.31
C ALA A 138 21.62 22.79 8.47
N ALA A 139 21.30 23.63 9.47
CA ALA A 139 22.16 23.84 10.63
C ALA A 139 22.34 22.61 11.53
N HIS A 140 21.41 21.67 11.48
CA HIS A 140 21.46 20.46 12.29
C HIS A 140 22.41 19.38 11.74
N LEU A 141 22.70 19.37 10.42
CA LEU A 141 23.56 18.36 9.80
C LEU A 141 24.99 18.33 10.39
N PRO A 142 25.69 19.48 10.56
CA PRO A 142 27.03 19.46 11.18
C PRO A 142 27.01 19.00 12.65
N ALA A 143 25.94 19.29 13.40
CA ALA A 143 25.80 18.86 14.77
C ALA A 143 25.57 17.34 14.86
N LEU A 144 24.73 16.80 13.98
CA LEU A 144 24.47 15.36 13.92
C LEU A 144 25.73 14.58 13.50
N ARG A 145 26.49 15.08 12.52
CA ARG A 145 27.77 14.49 12.08
C ARG A 145 28.80 14.38 13.21
N ARG A 146 28.84 15.36 14.11
CA ARG A 146 29.71 15.31 15.29
C ARG A 146 29.25 14.34 16.37
N ALA A 147 27.98 14.00 16.37
CA ALA A 147 27.34 13.16 17.39
C ALA A 147 26.94 11.77 16.88
N LEU A 148 27.55 11.27 15.78
CA LEU A 148 27.20 9.97 15.17
C LEU A 148 27.48 8.79 16.10
N GLU A 149 28.57 8.85 16.85
CA GLU A 149 28.90 7.82 17.84
C GLU A 149 27.91 7.86 19.00
N ASP A 150 27.40 6.70 19.38
CA ASP A 150 26.47 6.54 20.50
C ASP A 150 26.74 5.22 21.23
N PRO A 151 26.77 5.23 22.59
CA PRO A 151 26.89 4.00 23.37
C PRO A 151 25.73 3.02 23.14
N ASP A 152 24.53 3.51 22.79
CA ASP A 152 23.39 2.70 22.43
C ASP A 152 23.41 2.41 20.92
N PRO A 153 23.57 1.14 20.49
CA PRO A 153 23.62 0.77 19.08
C PRO A 153 22.38 1.17 18.28
N ALA A 154 21.20 1.18 18.91
CA ALA A 154 19.96 1.56 18.26
C ALA A 154 19.94 3.08 17.97
N LEU A 155 20.40 3.88 18.91
CA LEU A 155 20.53 5.34 18.72
C LEU A 155 21.62 5.66 17.70
N ALA A 156 22.76 4.94 17.73
CA ALA A 156 23.83 5.09 16.73
C ALA A 156 23.32 4.80 15.31
N ALA A 157 22.60 3.71 15.11
CA ALA A 157 22.00 3.35 13.83
C ALA A 157 21.00 4.42 13.36
N ARG A 158 20.17 4.93 14.27
CA ARG A 158 19.19 5.98 13.98
C ARG A 158 19.86 7.31 13.63
N LYS A 159 20.93 7.70 14.33
CA LYS A 159 21.75 8.87 14.02
C LYS A 159 22.34 8.77 12.61
N ALA A 160 22.96 7.63 12.29
CA ALA A 160 23.55 7.39 10.98
C ALA A 160 22.50 7.41 9.85
N ARG A 161 21.31 6.84 10.06
CA ARG A 161 20.21 6.92 9.10
C ARG A 161 19.77 8.37 8.89
N LEU A 162 19.56 9.10 9.97
CA LEU A 162 19.08 10.48 9.91
C LEU A 162 20.12 11.41 9.29
N GLU A 163 21.42 11.19 9.56
CA GLU A 163 22.50 11.95 8.92
C GLU A 163 22.47 11.80 7.41
N ARG A 164 22.31 10.58 6.89
CA ARG A 164 22.21 10.35 5.44
C ARG A 164 20.98 11.04 4.83
N LEU A 165 19.82 10.95 5.50
CA LEU A 165 18.60 11.66 5.05
C LEU A 165 18.78 13.18 5.03
N LEU A 166 19.45 13.75 6.03
CA LEU A 166 19.74 15.17 6.08
C LEU A 166 20.80 15.59 5.05
N THR A 167 21.78 14.72 4.78
CA THR A 167 22.77 14.92 3.71
C THR A 167 22.08 15.02 2.35
N ILE A 168 21.14 14.13 2.05
CA ILE A 168 20.33 14.20 0.80
C ILE A 168 19.66 15.57 0.67
N ARG A 169 19.13 16.10 1.77
CA ARG A 169 18.29 17.29 1.74
C ARG A 169 19.08 18.60 1.81
N PHE A 170 20.19 18.64 2.55
CA PHE A 170 20.83 19.90 2.96
C PHE A 170 22.32 20.00 2.64
N ASP A 171 22.99 18.93 2.23
CA ASP A 171 24.41 19.02 1.93
C ASP A 171 24.61 19.85 0.63
N PRO A 172 25.53 20.84 0.64
CA PRO A 172 25.81 21.64 -0.55
C PRO A 172 26.57 20.87 -1.65
N ASP A 173 27.24 19.76 -1.30
CA ASP A 173 28.00 18.93 -2.25
C ASP A 173 27.09 17.91 -2.94
N PRO A 174 26.87 18.03 -4.28
CA PRO A 174 26.08 17.05 -5.02
C PRO A 174 26.61 15.62 -4.93
N ALA A 175 27.94 15.44 -4.89
CA ALA A 175 28.55 14.10 -4.82
C ALA A 175 28.24 13.43 -3.47
N ALA A 176 28.30 14.18 -2.36
CA ALA A 176 27.91 13.67 -1.05
C ALA A 176 26.42 13.30 -1.00
N ARG A 177 25.56 14.10 -1.65
CA ARG A 177 24.12 13.81 -1.75
C ARG A 177 23.83 12.56 -2.56
N VAL A 178 24.49 12.37 -3.71
CA VAL A 178 24.38 11.16 -4.53
C VAL A 178 24.82 9.93 -3.74
N ALA A 179 25.98 9.99 -3.07
CA ALA A 179 26.47 8.90 -2.24
C ALA A 179 25.49 8.54 -1.10
N ALA A 180 24.86 9.56 -0.49
CA ALA A 180 23.83 9.34 0.53
C ALA A 180 22.56 8.68 -0.07
N ILE A 181 22.12 9.09 -1.27
CA ILE A 181 20.99 8.47 -1.99
C ILE A 181 21.30 7.00 -2.30
N ASP A 182 22.47 6.71 -2.88
CA ASP A 182 22.89 5.35 -3.25
C ASP A 182 22.99 4.42 -2.04
N SER A 183 23.31 4.98 -0.86
CA SER A 183 23.36 4.21 0.39
C SER A 183 22.00 3.68 0.86
N PHE A 184 20.91 4.15 0.27
CA PHE A 184 19.54 3.68 0.50
C PHE A 184 19.03 2.74 -0.60
N ASP A 185 19.90 2.29 -1.50
CA ASP A 185 19.46 1.27 -2.46
C ASP A 185 19.01 0.00 -1.74
N GLY A 186 17.81 -0.45 -2.05
CA GLY A 186 17.17 -1.58 -1.36
C GLY A 186 16.38 -1.21 -0.09
N ASP A 187 16.40 0.04 0.34
CA ASP A 187 15.61 0.53 1.48
C ASP A 187 14.29 1.15 0.96
N ASP A 188 13.16 0.54 1.31
CA ASP A 188 11.83 0.98 0.88
C ASP A 188 11.13 1.84 1.96
N GLY A 189 11.87 2.40 2.91
CA GLY A 189 11.35 3.21 4.01
C GLY A 189 10.65 4.49 3.52
N THR A 190 9.52 4.81 4.15
CA THR A 190 8.72 6.00 3.82
C THR A 190 9.47 7.32 4.09
N ASP A 191 10.42 7.31 5.02
CA ASP A 191 11.31 8.44 5.31
C ASP A 191 12.29 8.73 4.17
N VAL A 192 12.79 7.66 3.50
CA VAL A 192 13.64 7.78 2.31
C VAL A 192 12.82 8.35 1.15
N GLN A 193 11.63 7.81 0.91
CA GLN A 193 10.72 8.32 -0.11
C GLN A 193 10.39 9.81 0.12
N ALA A 194 10.12 10.19 1.38
CA ALA A 194 9.85 11.58 1.75
C ALA A 194 11.06 12.50 1.55
N ALA A 195 12.28 11.99 1.66
CA ALA A 195 13.50 12.75 1.41
C ALA A 195 13.79 12.91 -0.09
N LEU A 196 13.49 11.90 -0.91
CA LEU A 196 13.80 11.89 -2.35
C LEU A 196 12.73 12.57 -3.20
N SER A 197 11.44 12.43 -2.88
CA SER A 197 10.35 12.96 -3.70
C SER A 197 10.43 14.47 -3.97
N PRO A 198 10.80 15.32 -3.00
CA PRO A 198 10.95 16.76 -3.24
C PRO A 198 12.04 17.13 -4.26
N LEU A 199 13.06 16.27 -4.42
CA LEU A 199 14.13 16.49 -5.38
C LEU A 199 13.67 16.37 -6.84
N LEU A 200 12.58 15.62 -7.07
CA LEU A 200 11.97 15.44 -8.38
C LEU A 200 10.83 16.41 -8.68
N THR A 201 10.55 17.35 -7.76
CA THR A 201 9.54 18.39 -8.01
C THR A 201 9.95 19.23 -9.20
N THR A 202 8.99 19.46 -10.10
CA THR A 202 9.21 20.26 -11.31
C THR A 202 8.30 21.47 -11.32
N ARG A 203 8.77 22.52 -11.98
CA ARG A 203 7.96 23.67 -12.37
C ARG A 203 7.92 23.77 -13.88
N ARG A 204 6.75 24.05 -14.41
CA ARG A 204 6.54 24.25 -15.84
C ARG A 204 6.92 25.66 -16.23
N VAL A 205 7.73 25.79 -17.28
CA VAL A 205 8.28 27.06 -17.71
C VAL A 205 8.07 27.22 -19.22
N ALA A 206 7.68 28.44 -19.62
CA ALA A 206 7.72 28.89 -20.99
C ALA A 206 8.78 29.98 -21.12
N ALA A 207 9.64 29.91 -22.13
CA ALA A 207 10.73 30.87 -22.36
C ALA A 207 11.08 30.97 -23.84
N ALA A 208 11.74 32.06 -24.24
CA ALA A 208 12.29 32.18 -25.60
C ALA A 208 13.44 31.20 -25.84
N ALA A 209 14.18 30.84 -24.79
CA ALA A 209 15.17 29.76 -24.79
C ALA A 209 15.31 29.22 -23.37
N LEU A 210 15.61 27.93 -23.24
CA LEU A 210 15.82 27.32 -21.93
C LEU A 210 17.07 27.91 -21.25
N PRO A 211 17.02 28.14 -19.91
CA PRO A 211 18.16 28.63 -19.17
C PRO A 211 19.35 27.68 -19.30
N ARG A 212 20.55 28.20 -19.54
CA ARG A 212 21.77 27.40 -19.62
C ARG A 212 22.04 26.74 -18.26
N GLY A 213 22.23 25.43 -18.28
CA GLY A 213 22.51 24.65 -17.08
C GLY A 213 21.26 24.33 -16.24
N ALA A 214 20.04 24.59 -16.72
CA ALA A 214 18.83 24.16 -16.06
C ALA A 214 18.72 22.62 -16.06
N ASN A 215 18.30 22.08 -14.95
CA ASN A 215 18.02 20.65 -14.80
C ASN A 215 16.64 20.34 -15.40
N ILE A 216 16.63 19.96 -16.69
CA ILE A 216 15.41 19.76 -17.47
C ILE A 216 14.85 18.36 -17.20
N ALA A 217 13.62 18.29 -16.71
CA ALA A 217 12.92 17.02 -16.50
C ALA A 217 12.30 16.49 -17.80
N ALA A 218 11.68 17.39 -18.57
CA ALA A 218 11.09 17.06 -19.86
C ALA A 218 10.93 18.34 -20.72
N GLU A 219 11.22 18.22 -22.01
CA GLU A 219 10.80 19.22 -22.99
C GLU A 219 9.38 18.91 -23.44
N LEU A 220 8.52 19.94 -23.52
CA LEU A 220 7.12 19.80 -23.82
C LEU A 220 6.79 20.40 -25.17
N ALA A 221 6.06 19.67 -26.01
CA ALA A 221 5.57 20.13 -27.29
C ALA A 221 4.18 20.76 -27.13
N PRO A 222 3.95 22.01 -27.54
CA PRO A 222 2.61 22.62 -27.54
C PRO A 222 1.64 21.82 -28.42
N GLY A 223 0.46 21.49 -27.87
CA GLY A 223 -0.57 20.70 -28.56
C GLY A 223 -0.46 19.19 -28.34
N SER A 224 0.50 18.72 -27.53
CA SER A 224 0.55 17.34 -27.05
C SER A 224 -0.45 17.08 -25.92
N ASP A 225 -0.63 15.80 -25.56
CA ASP A 225 -1.45 15.40 -24.40
C ASP A 225 -0.90 15.98 -23.10
N ASP A 226 0.44 16.11 -22.96
CA ASP A 226 1.09 16.66 -21.78
C ASP A 226 1.01 18.19 -21.69
N LEU A 227 0.88 18.88 -22.83
CA LEU A 227 0.75 20.34 -22.92
C LEU A 227 -0.25 20.74 -24.02
N PRO A 228 -1.56 20.74 -23.73
CA PRO A 228 -2.58 21.21 -24.66
C PRO A 228 -2.29 22.65 -25.09
N ARG A 229 -2.62 22.98 -26.35
CA ARG A 229 -2.34 24.27 -26.98
C ARG A 229 -2.77 25.48 -26.13
N ASP A 230 -3.98 25.43 -25.57
CA ASP A 230 -4.50 26.53 -24.76
C ASP A 230 -3.78 26.66 -23.41
N ALA A 231 -3.28 25.55 -22.87
CA ALA A 231 -2.45 25.55 -21.64
C ALA A 231 -1.07 26.13 -21.93
N ALA A 232 -0.43 25.76 -23.05
CA ALA A 232 0.83 26.32 -23.47
C ALA A 232 0.76 27.85 -23.67
N TYR A 233 -0.30 28.32 -24.31
CA TYR A 233 -0.48 29.75 -24.52
C TYR A 233 -0.69 30.51 -23.19
N ARG A 234 -1.46 29.95 -22.26
CA ARG A 234 -1.61 30.54 -20.92
C ARG A 234 -0.27 30.70 -20.20
N LEU A 235 0.60 29.72 -20.31
CA LEU A 235 1.95 29.83 -19.72
C LEU A 235 2.76 30.99 -20.31
N LEU A 236 2.61 31.29 -21.61
CA LEU A 236 3.25 32.46 -22.22
C LEU A 236 2.65 33.77 -21.70
N VAL A 237 1.35 33.82 -21.51
CA VAL A 237 0.66 34.98 -20.95
C VAL A 237 1.06 35.22 -19.50
N ASP A 238 1.07 34.17 -18.69
CA ASP A 238 1.46 34.23 -17.27
C ASP A 238 2.94 34.64 -17.10
N ALA A 239 3.79 34.22 -18.03
CA ALA A 239 5.19 34.62 -18.09
C ALA A 239 5.43 36.03 -18.68
N GLY A 240 4.38 36.71 -19.15
CA GLY A 240 4.48 38.02 -19.80
C GLY A 240 5.14 37.99 -21.18
N LEU A 241 5.20 36.81 -21.81
CA LEU A 241 5.83 36.59 -23.13
C LEU A 241 4.85 36.76 -24.29
N ALA A 242 3.55 36.76 -24.00
CA ALA A 242 2.51 36.93 -25.00
C ALA A 242 1.34 37.74 -24.40
N PRO A 243 0.58 38.49 -25.22
CA PRO A 243 -0.63 39.16 -24.78
C PRO A 243 -1.75 38.15 -24.50
N ALA A 244 -2.71 38.53 -23.64
CA ALA A 244 -3.86 37.70 -23.35
C ALA A 244 -4.69 37.41 -24.61
N ARG A 245 -5.19 36.16 -24.72
CA ARG A 245 -6.12 35.80 -25.79
C ARG A 245 -7.52 36.32 -25.47
N LEU A 246 -8.13 37.00 -26.41
CA LEU A 246 -9.53 37.34 -26.29
C LEU A 246 -10.43 36.18 -26.73
N THR A 247 -11.50 35.96 -26.00
CA THR A 247 -12.57 35.11 -26.50
C THR A 247 -13.35 35.86 -27.63
N ASP A 248 -13.94 35.10 -28.55
CA ASP A 248 -14.78 35.69 -29.59
C ASP A 248 -15.92 36.58 -29.03
N ALA A 249 -16.41 36.20 -27.84
CA ALA A 249 -17.43 36.95 -27.12
C ALA A 249 -16.90 38.31 -26.60
N ASP A 250 -15.74 38.28 -25.97
CA ASP A 250 -15.09 39.48 -25.42
C ASP A 250 -14.63 40.43 -26.54
N GLN A 251 -14.11 39.85 -27.64
CA GLN A 251 -13.74 40.62 -28.83
C GLN A 251 -14.97 41.35 -29.42
N LYS A 252 -16.07 40.63 -29.65
CA LYS A 252 -17.31 41.20 -30.15
C LYS A 252 -17.84 42.26 -29.21
N ALA A 253 -17.90 42.02 -27.93
CA ALA A 253 -18.35 42.99 -26.93
C ALA A 253 -17.51 44.26 -26.95
N THR A 254 -16.19 44.11 -27.05
CA THR A 254 -15.25 45.23 -27.12
C THR A 254 -15.41 46.04 -28.42
N LEU A 255 -15.53 45.35 -29.55
CA LEU A 255 -15.74 46.02 -30.84
C LEU A 255 -17.07 46.79 -30.86
N VAL A 256 -18.16 46.19 -30.34
CA VAL A 256 -19.48 46.85 -30.23
C VAL A 256 -19.39 48.13 -29.38
N ALA A 257 -18.65 48.11 -28.29
CA ALA A 257 -18.47 49.26 -27.41
C ALA A 257 -17.70 50.45 -28.07
N HIS A 258 -16.97 50.19 -29.17
CA HIS A 258 -16.13 51.15 -29.85
C HIS A 258 -16.62 51.46 -31.28
N VAL A 259 -17.90 51.23 -31.60
CA VAL A 259 -18.50 51.61 -32.88
C VAL A 259 -18.60 53.14 -32.94
N GLN A 260 -18.01 53.76 -33.97
CA GLN A 260 -18.13 55.18 -34.30
C GLN A 260 -18.44 55.35 -35.77
N ASP A 261 -19.46 56.10 -36.08
CA ASP A 261 -19.92 56.39 -37.46
C ASP A 261 -20.08 55.17 -38.38
N GLY A 262 -20.56 54.03 -37.83
CA GLY A 262 -20.76 52.78 -38.57
C GLY A 262 -19.48 52.00 -38.87
N GLN A 263 -18.37 52.35 -38.25
CA GLN A 263 -17.06 51.67 -38.37
C GLN A 263 -16.47 51.40 -36.98
N VAL A 264 -15.57 50.41 -36.94
CA VAL A 264 -14.77 50.08 -35.74
C VAL A 264 -13.32 49.90 -36.18
N GLY A 265 -12.40 50.70 -35.62
CA GLY A 265 -11.00 50.63 -36.00
C GLY A 265 -10.74 50.75 -37.50
N GLY A 266 -11.58 51.53 -38.20
CA GLY A 266 -11.50 51.73 -39.66
C GLY A 266 -12.12 50.61 -40.50
N VAL A 267 -12.80 49.61 -39.90
CA VAL A 267 -13.49 48.51 -40.58
C VAL A 267 -14.99 48.72 -40.48
N PRO A 268 -15.75 48.67 -41.60
CA PRO A 268 -17.20 48.81 -41.60
C PRO A 268 -17.87 47.69 -40.77
N VAL A 269 -18.91 48.04 -39.98
CA VAL A 269 -19.61 47.10 -39.10
C VAL A 269 -20.18 45.91 -39.90
N ALA A 270 -20.58 46.13 -41.17
CA ALA A 270 -21.09 45.09 -42.04
C ALA A 270 -20.03 43.97 -42.33
N GLU A 271 -18.75 44.27 -42.28
CA GLU A 271 -17.68 43.32 -42.52
C GLU A 271 -17.26 42.56 -41.23
N LEU A 272 -17.72 42.96 -40.07
CA LEU A 272 -17.36 42.33 -38.78
C LEU A 272 -18.00 40.95 -38.55
N THR A 273 -18.75 40.44 -39.50
CA THR A 273 -19.18 39.02 -39.55
C THR A 273 -18.01 38.10 -39.81
N ASP A 274 -16.98 38.57 -40.52
CA ASP A 274 -15.73 37.89 -40.78
C ASP A 274 -14.80 37.97 -39.58
N PRO A 275 -14.23 36.84 -39.07
CA PRO A 275 -13.26 36.81 -38.01
C PRO A 275 -12.01 37.65 -38.29
N ASP A 276 -11.48 37.57 -39.51
CA ASP A 276 -10.27 38.33 -39.92
C ASP A 276 -10.50 39.84 -39.91
N ALA A 277 -11.72 40.29 -40.26
CA ALA A 277 -12.12 41.69 -40.18
C ALA A 277 -12.20 42.17 -38.73
N ARG A 278 -12.73 41.34 -37.82
CA ARG A 278 -12.73 41.62 -36.38
C ARG A 278 -11.33 41.76 -35.82
N ASP A 279 -10.42 40.85 -36.20
CA ASP A 279 -9.03 40.87 -35.78
C ASP A 279 -8.32 42.15 -36.24
N ARG A 280 -8.54 42.57 -37.51
CA ARG A 280 -7.96 43.85 -38.04
C ARG A 280 -8.53 45.05 -37.30
N ALA A 281 -9.83 45.09 -37.02
CA ALA A 281 -10.49 46.17 -36.29
C ALA A 281 -9.92 46.27 -34.86
N TYR A 282 -9.82 45.13 -34.16
CA TYR A 282 -9.30 45.07 -32.83
C TYR A 282 -7.79 45.49 -32.75
N ALA A 283 -7.00 44.98 -33.66
CA ALA A 283 -5.57 45.31 -33.74
C ALA A 283 -5.37 46.82 -34.00
N THR A 284 -6.25 47.49 -34.72
CA THR A 284 -6.19 48.92 -34.95
C THR A 284 -6.53 49.71 -33.68
N LEU A 285 -7.54 49.30 -32.93
CA LEU A 285 -7.89 49.89 -31.62
C LEU A 285 -6.79 49.68 -30.60
N ALA A 286 -6.14 48.50 -30.59
CA ALA A 286 -5.02 48.20 -29.69
C ALA A 286 -3.79 49.06 -30.02
N ARG A 287 -3.45 49.26 -31.29
CA ARG A 287 -2.37 50.16 -31.73
C ARG A 287 -2.63 51.61 -31.36
N ALA A 288 -3.90 52.00 -31.37
CA ALA A 288 -4.32 53.34 -30.92
C ALA A 288 -4.29 53.51 -29.38
N GLY A 289 -4.02 52.43 -28.63
CA GLY A 289 -4.05 52.45 -27.16
C GLY A 289 -5.45 52.50 -26.55
N THR A 290 -6.50 52.28 -27.36
CA THR A 290 -7.91 52.35 -26.93
C THR A 290 -8.34 51.10 -26.19
N VAL A 291 -7.79 49.97 -26.58
CA VAL A 291 -8.03 48.65 -25.95
C VAL A 291 -6.70 47.92 -25.64
N PRO A 292 -6.65 47.04 -24.67
CA PRO A 292 -5.44 46.23 -24.40
C PRO A 292 -5.04 45.41 -25.63
N PRO A 293 -3.73 45.19 -25.86
CA PRO A 293 -3.26 44.28 -26.89
C PRO A 293 -3.78 42.87 -26.63
N ALA A 294 -4.32 42.22 -27.65
CA ALA A 294 -4.79 40.84 -27.57
C ALA A 294 -4.27 40.03 -28.76
N ALA A 295 -4.10 38.74 -28.55
CA ALA A 295 -3.60 37.84 -29.57
C ALA A 295 -4.71 37.34 -30.48
N THR A 296 -4.48 37.36 -31.80
CA THR A 296 -5.26 36.63 -32.79
C THR A 296 -4.87 35.13 -32.77
N ALA A 297 -5.61 34.30 -33.51
CA ALA A 297 -5.27 32.88 -33.65
C ALA A 297 -3.89 32.66 -34.29
N ALA A 298 -3.52 33.51 -35.27
CA ALA A 298 -2.21 33.45 -35.93
C ALA A 298 -1.08 33.91 -35.01
N ASP A 299 -1.33 34.90 -34.14
CA ASP A 299 -0.35 35.35 -33.14
C ASP A 299 -0.09 34.22 -32.10
N VAL A 300 -1.14 33.49 -31.71
CA VAL A 300 -1.04 32.32 -30.82
C VAL A 300 -0.10 31.25 -31.44
N ASP A 301 -0.30 30.89 -32.71
CA ASP A 301 0.50 29.91 -33.38
C ASP A 301 1.96 30.36 -33.51
N THR A 302 2.18 31.61 -33.88
CA THR A 302 3.50 32.22 -33.96
C THR A 302 4.21 32.25 -32.61
N ALA A 303 3.49 32.62 -31.55
CA ALA A 303 4.03 32.65 -30.21
C ALA A 303 4.40 31.23 -29.71
N LEU A 304 3.55 30.23 -29.97
CA LEU A 304 3.83 28.84 -29.59
C LEU A 304 5.03 28.25 -30.34
N GLN A 305 5.25 28.63 -31.62
CA GLN A 305 6.39 28.18 -32.42
C GLN A 305 7.73 28.83 -32.01
N ASN A 306 7.67 30.08 -31.51
CA ASN A 306 8.87 30.86 -31.18
C ASN A 306 9.33 30.68 -29.74
N HIS A 307 8.61 29.91 -28.93
CA HIS A 307 8.97 29.70 -27.54
C HIS A 307 9.13 28.21 -27.24
N VAL A 308 9.94 27.91 -26.24
CA VAL A 308 10.19 26.56 -25.74
C VAL A 308 9.48 26.37 -24.41
N PHE A 309 8.99 25.16 -24.19
CA PHE A 309 8.28 24.76 -22.99
C PHE A 309 9.01 23.58 -22.36
N ALA A 310 9.21 23.62 -21.08
CA ALA A 310 9.84 22.52 -20.36
C ALA A 310 9.35 22.44 -18.91
N ASP A 311 9.35 21.24 -18.39
CA ASP A 311 9.31 21.01 -16.96
C ASP A 311 10.76 20.98 -16.45
N ILE A 312 11.09 21.88 -15.52
CA ILE A 312 12.42 22.07 -14.96
C ILE A 312 12.38 21.66 -13.49
N HIS A 313 13.31 20.81 -13.06
CA HIS A 313 13.44 20.47 -11.65
C HIS A 313 13.80 21.69 -10.80
N ASP A 314 13.26 21.76 -9.59
CA ASP A 314 13.65 22.76 -8.61
C ASP A 314 15.07 22.48 -8.07
N GLU A 315 15.49 21.22 -8.10
CA GLU A 315 16.84 20.78 -7.81
C GLU A 315 17.79 21.14 -8.97
N ALA A 316 18.87 21.83 -8.68
CA ALA A 316 19.81 22.29 -9.70
C ALA A 316 20.70 21.18 -10.28
N SER A 317 21.05 20.16 -9.46
CA SER A 317 21.96 19.09 -9.87
C SER A 317 21.21 17.96 -10.58
N ALA A 318 21.55 17.74 -11.85
CA ALA A 318 21.03 16.61 -12.62
C ALA A 318 21.46 15.25 -12.04
N GLU A 319 22.69 15.16 -11.52
CA GLU A 319 23.20 13.94 -10.91
C GLU A 319 22.36 13.51 -9.69
N VAL A 320 21.96 14.49 -8.87
CA VAL A 320 21.13 14.26 -7.68
C VAL A 320 19.70 13.83 -8.07
N THR A 321 19.10 14.47 -9.08
CA THR A 321 17.76 14.08 -9.56
C THR A 321 17.77 12.72 -10.24
N ASP A 322 18.83 12.40 -10.98
CA ASP A 322 18.95 11.08 -11.64
C ASP A 322 19.13 9.96 -10.62
N ALA A 323 19.98 10.16 -9.59
CA ALA A 323 20.12 9.22 -8.48
C ALA A 323 18.79 9.04 -7.73
N ALA A 324 18.11 10.14 -7.39
CA ALA A 324 16.81 10.09 -6.70
C ALA A 324 15.75 9.36 -7.54
N ARG A 325 15.69 9.62 -8.85
CA ARG A 325 14.79 8.94 -9.78
C ARG A 325 15.09 7.45 -9.88
N ALA A 326 16.36 7.07 -9.96
CA ALA A 326 16.78 5.67 -10.03
C ALA A 326 16.36 4.90 -8.77
N THR A 327 16.63 5.47 -7.58
CA THR A 327 16.27 4.87 -6.30
C THR A 327 14.74 4.76 -6.13
N LEU A 328 13.97 5.82 -6.44
CA LEU A 328 12.50 5.78 -6.36
C LEU A 328 11.89 4.80 -7.37
N ASN A 329 12.42 4.72 -8.60
CA ASN A 329 11.99 3.72 -9.56
C ASN A 329 12.30 2.30 -9.08
N GLY A 330 13.46 2.10 -8.44
CA GLY A 330 13.81 0.83 -7.78
C GLY A 330 12.80 0.44 -6.70
N MET A 331 12.40 1.39 -5.85
CA MET A 331 11.35 1.19 -4.84
C MET A 331 10.02 0.78 -5.48
N ILE A 332 9.56 1.50 -6.52
CA ILE A 332 8.31 1.20 -7.24
C ILE A 332 8.36 -0.21 -7.86
N VAL A 333 9.49 -0.58 -8.46
CA VAL A 333 9.65 -1.93 -9.05
C VAL A 333 9.60 -3.00 -7.97
N ARG A 334 10.31 -2.82 -6.85
CA ARG A 334 10.29 -3.76 -5.72
C ARG A 334 8.90 -3.87 -5.11
N GLU A 335 8.21 -2.75 -4.90
CA GLU A 335 6.84 -2.74 -4.40
C GLU A 335 5.88 -3.48 -5.34
N ARG A 336 5.96 -3.24 -6.65
CA ARG A 336 5.14 -3.97 -7.66
C ARG A 336 5.45 -5.46 -7.68
N LEU A 337 6.72 -5.84 -7.54
CA LEU A 337 7.12 -7.24 -7.47
C LEU A 337 6.60 -7.90 -6.17
N ALA A 338 6.69 -7.19 -5.05
CA ALA A 338 6.17 -7.65 -3.77
C ALA A 338 4.64 -7.80 -3.81
N GLN A 339 3.92 -6.83 -4.37
CA GLN A 339 2.47 -6.91 -4.59
C GLN A 339 2.09 -8.07 -5.52
N ALA A 340 2.84 -8.30 -6.61
CA ALA A 340 2.61 -9.42 -7.50
C ALA A 340 2.89 -10.78 -6.81
N ALA A 341 3.91 -10.85 -5.97
CA ALA A 341 4.21 -12.04 -5.18
C ALA A 341 3.10 -12.31 -4.15
N ASP A 342 2.65 -11.29 -3.42
CA ASP A 342 1.55 -11.38 -2.45
C ASP A 342 0.24 -11.83 -3.13
N LEU A 343 -0.09 -11.22 -4.27
CA LEU A 343 -1.24 -11.64 -5.09
C LEU A 343 -1.13 -13.11 -5.53
N THR A 344 0.06 -13.54 -5.93
CA THR A 344 0.30 -14.92 -6.36
C THR A 344 0.13 -15.89 -5.19
N LEU A 345 0.66 -15.55 -4.02
CA LEU A 345 0.51 -16.32 -2.79
C LEU A 345 -0.95 -16.39 -2.33
N ASP A 346 -1.67 -15.29 -2.41
CA ASP A 346 -3.10 -15.22 -2.12
C ASP A 346 -3.93 -16.08 -3.09
N ALA A 347 -3.63 -16.00 -4.39
CA ALA A 347 -4.26 -16.81 -5.43
C ALA A 347 -4.00 -18.30 -5.21
N LEU A 348 -2.75 -18.66 -4.87
CA LEU A 348 -2.36 -20.05 -4.58
C LEU A 348 -3.07 -20.58 -3.31
N SER A 349 -3.17 -19.74 -2.28
CA SER A 349 -3.92 -20.07 -1.06
C SER A 349 -5.39 -20.34 -1.35
N LEU A 350 -6.06 -19.45 -2.10
CA LEU A 350 -7.46 -19.62 -2.49
C LEU A 350 -7.66 -20.86 -3.39
N ALA A 351 -6.75 -21.08 -4.34
CA ALA A 351 -6.72 -22.26 -5.17
C ALA A 351 -6.61 -23.55 -4.34
N SER A 352 -5.83 -23.53 -3.27
CA SER A 352 -5.68 -24.69 -2.37
C SER A 352 -6.96 -24.99 -1.60
N ILE A 353 -7.68 -23.97 -1.16
CA ILE A 353 -9.00 -24.11 -0.53
C ILE A 353 -10.00 -24.72 -1.52
N TYR A 354 -10.06 -24.17 -2.74
CA TYR A 354 -10.98 -24.68 -3.78
C TYR A 354 -10.61 -26.09 -4.22
N PHE A 355 -9.33 -26.39 -4.35
CA PHE A 355 -8.87 -27.73 -4.67
C PHE A 355 -9.26 -28.74 -3.58
N LEU A 356 -9.03 -28.39 -2.31
CA LEU A 356 -9.35 -29.26 -1.18
C LEU A 356 -10.86 -29.50 -1.07
N ALA A 357 -11.66 -28.46 -1.28
CA ALA A 357 -13.13 -28.59 -1.31
C ALA A 357 -13.63 -29.38 -2.53
N ALA A 358 -12.98 -29.23 -3.68
CA ALA A 358 -13.42 -29.84 -4.95
C ALA A 358 -12.92 -31.28 -5.17
N ILE A 359 -11.80 -31.69 -4.57
CA ILE A 359 -11.18 -33.01 -4.82
C ILE A 359 -12.12 -34.16 -4.48
N GLY A 360 -12.86 -34.04 -3.38
CA GLY A 360 -13.87 -35.03 -3.00
C GLY A 360 -14.99 -35.16 -4.04
N LEU A 361 -15.47 -34.05 -4.57
CA LEU A 361 -16.47 -33.98 -5.63
C LEU A 361 -15.92 -34.55 -6.95
N ALA A 362 -14.66 -34.19 -7.30
CA ALA A 362 -14.00 -34.72 -8.51
C ALA A 362 -13.89 -36.24 -8.50
N ILE A 363 -13.63 -36.84 -7.33
CA ILE A 363 -13.55 -38.27 -7.14
C ILE A 363 -14.92 -38.91 -7.33
N THR A 364 -15.93 -38.42 -6.64
CA THR A 364 -17.29 -39.01 -6.66
C THR A 364 -17.90 -38.86 -8.05
N PHE A 365 -17.81 -37.71 -8.66
CA PHE A 365 -18.32 -37.46 -9.99
C PHE A 365 -17.54 -38.26 -11.06
N GLY A 366 -16.20 -38.29 -10.95
CA GLY A 366 -15.35 -39.03 -11.90
C GLY A 366 -15.57 -40.54 -11.93
N VAL A 367 -15.93 -41.16 -10.81
CA VAL A 367 -16.14 -42.62 -10.72
C VAL A 367 -17.59 -43.02 -11.00
N MET A 368 -18.55 -42.22 -10.51
CA MET A 368 -19.96 -42.59 -10.54
C MET A 368 -20.76 -41.86 -11.63
N GLY A 369 -20.26 -40.73 -12.15
CA GLY A 369 -21.01 -39.91 -13.10
C GLY A 369 -22.23 -39.22 -12.50
N VAL A 370 -22.30 -39.10 -11.17
CA VAL A 370 -23.43 -38.53 -10.44
C VAL A 370 -23.03 -37.21 -9.82
N ILE A 371 -23.84 -36.19 -10.04
CA ILE A 371 -23.67 -34.87 -9.40
C ILE A 371 -24.28 -34.94 -8.00
N ASN A 372 -23.46 -34.63 -6.98
CA ASN A 372 -23.89 -34.61 -5.58
C ASN A 372 -23.97 -33.17 -5.08
N MET A 373 -25.19 -32.61 -4.99
CA MET A 373 -25.39 -31.26 -4.46
C MET A 373 -25.22 -31.17 -2.93
N ALA A 374 -25.33 -32.32 -2.22
CA ALA A 374 -25.06 -32.36 -0.77
C ALA A 374 -23.57 -32.40 -0.42
N HIS A 375 -22.67 -32.30 -1.40
CA HIS A 375 -21.22 -32.31 -1.14
C HIS A 375 -20.77 -31.15 -0.27
N GLY A 376 -21.34 -29.96 -0.46
CA GLY A 376 -21.09 -28.81 0.39
C GLY A 376 -21.44 -29.06 1.86
N GLU A 377 -22.50 -29.84 2.12
CA GLU A 377 -22.92 -30.13 3.49
C GLU A 377 -21.94 -31.04 4.23
N PHE A 378 -21.17 -31.86 3.53
CA PHE A 378 -20.06 -32.59 4.16
C PHE A 378 -18.92 -31.65 4.57
N ILE A 379 -18.68 -30.56 3.84
CA ILE A 379 -17.76 -29.50 4.24
C ILE A 379 -18.28 -28.84 5.53
N MET A 380 -19.55 -28.44 5.55
CA MET A 380 -20.21 -27.88 6.74
C MET A 380 -20.16 -28.84 7.94
N MET A 381 -20.52 -30.10 7.76
CA MET A 381 -20.46 -31.11 8.82
C MET A 381 -19.07 -31.30 9.37
N GLY A 382 -18.04 -31.27 8.52
CA GLY A 382 -16.65 -31.34 8.93
C GLY A 382 -16.25 -30.15 9.79
N ALA A 383 -16.62 -28.92 9.39
CA ALA A 383 -16.37 -27.72 10.15
C ALA A 383 -17.06 -27.73 11.53
N TYR A 384 -18.32 -28.16 11.60
CA TYR A 384 -19.03 -28.34 12.88
C TYR A 384 -18.43 -29.47 13.73
N THR A 385 -17.94 -30.56 13.11
CA THR A 385 -17.20 -31.60 13.86
C THR A 385 -15.96 -31.01 14.50
N GLY A 386 -15.19 -30.19 13.76
CA GLY A 386 -14.04 -29.44 14.30
C GLY A 386 -14.44 -28.55 15.48
N TYR A 387 -15.52 -27.81 15.35
CA TYR A 387 -16.06 -26.97 16.44
C TYR A 387 -16.42 -27.82 17.68
N VAL A 388 -17.14 -28.94 17.51
CA VAL A 388 -17.51 -29.84 18.62
C VAL A 388 -16.26 -30.39 19.31
N VAL A 389 -15.26 -30.86 18.54
CA VAL A 389 -14.02 -31.37 19.12
C VAL A 389 -13.30 -30.27 19.92
N GLN A 390 -13.31 -29.00 19.47
CA GLN A 390 -12.76 -27.89 20.24
C GLN A 390 -13.52 -27.57 21.54
N THR A 391 -14.80 -27.84 21.60
CA THR A 391 -15.57 -27.69 22.85
C THR A 391 -15.26 -28.77 23.86
N LEU A 392 -14.82 -29.95 23.41
CA LEU A 392 -14.49 -31.10 24.25
C LEU A 392 -13.00 -31.11 24.69
N ILE A 393 -12.10 -30.60 23.85
CA ILE A 393 -10.65 -30.60 24.09
C ILE A 393 -10.18 -29.17 24.20
N ALA A 394 -9.71 -28.76 25.38
CA ALA A 394 -9.29 -27.39 25.65
C ALA A 394 -7.99 -27.00 24.93
N ASP A 395 -7.06 -27.96 24.74
CA ASP A 395 -5.83 -27.72 23.99
C ASP A 395 -6.12 -27.59 22.50
N ARG A 396 -5.80 -26.43 21.92
CA ARG A 396 -6.10 -26.10 20.52
C ARG A 396 -5.32 -26.94 19.53
N THR A 397 -4.09 -27.33 19.86
CA THR A 397 -3.25 -28.17 18.99
C THR A 397 -3.78 -29.59 18.97
N VAL A 398 -4.04 -30.15 20.15
CA VAL A 398 -4.59 -31.51 20.28
C VAL A 398 -5.99 -31.57 19.64
N SER A 399 -6.82 -30.55 19.88
CA SER A 399 -8.16 -30.51 19.27
C SER A 399 -8.11 -30.49 17.75
N LEU A 400 -7.18 -29.77 17.12
CA LEU A 400 -7.02 -29.75 15.67
C LEU A 400 -6.56 -31.10 15.12
N ILE A 401 -5.58 -31.74 15.77
CA ILE A 401 -5.08 -33.08 15.39
C ILE A 401 -6.20 -34.12 15.46
N VAL A 402 -7.07 -34.03 16.47
CA VAL A 402 -8.21 -34.95 16.64
C VAL A 402 -9.37 -34.59 15.71
N ALA A 403 -9.59 -33.31 15.45
CA ALA A 403 -10.68 -32.81 14.60
C ALA A 403 -10.57 -33.31 13.15
N LEU A 404 -9.37 -33.39 12.58
CA LEU A 404 -9.16 -33.83 11.19
C LEU A 404 -9.61 -35.30 10.97
N PRO A 405 -9.16 -36.32 11.74
CA PRO A 405 -9.64 -37.67 11.59
C PRO A 405 -11.10 -37.85 12.04
N ALA A 406 -11.57 -37.12 13.04
CA ALA A 406 -12.96 -37.16 13.48
C ALA A 406 -13.89 -36.61 12.38
N ALA A 407 -13.55 -35.47 11.78
CA ALA A 407 -14.31 -34.90 10.66
C ALA A 407 -14.35 -35.87 9.46
N PHE A 408 -13.20 -36.48 9.13
CA PHE A 408 -13.16 -37.50 8.09
C PHE A 408 -14.10 -38.66 8.41
N ALA A 409 -14.02 -39.21 9.61
CA ALA A 409 -14.84 -40.37 10.01
C ALA A 409 -16.35 -40.07 9.99
N VAL A 410 -16.76 -38.94 10.57
CA VAL A 410 -18.17 -38.50 10.64
C VAL A 410 -18.72 -38.30 9.22
N THR A 411 -18.01 -37.54 8.38
CA THR A 411 -18.48 -37.24 7.03
C THR A 411 -18.35 -38.43 6.08
N PHE A 412 -17.36 -39.32 6.28
CA PHE A 412 -17.28 -40.60 5.57
C PHE A 412 -18.49 -41.46 5.86
N LEU A 413 -18.85 -41.66 7.13
CA LEU A 413 -20.02 -42.45 7.55
C LEU A 413 -21.33 -41.82 7.03
N ALA A 414 -21.47 -40.50 7.13
CA ALA A 414 -22.60 -39.77 6.58
C ALA A 414 -22.69 -39.94 5.04
N GLY A 415 -21.57 -39.90 4.35
CA GLY A 415 -21.50 -40.17 2.91
C GLY A 415 -21.91 -41.60 2.57
N VAL A 416 -21.40 -42.62 3.28
CA VAL A 416 -21.81 -44.03 3.11
C VAL A 416 -23.30 -44.18 3.36
N LEU A 417 -23.86 -43.55 4.39
CA LEU A 417 -25.27 -43.57 4.72
C LEU A 417 -26.11 -42.95 3.59
N LEU A 418 -25.73 -41.78 3.11
CA LEU A 418 -26.40 -41.11 1.99
C LEU A 418 -26.37 -41.96 0.72
N TYR A 419 -25.23 -42.59 0.44
CA TYR A 419 -25.11 -43.49 -0.68
C TYR A 419 -26.11 -44.68 -0.55
N GLN A 420 -26.15 -45.31 0.63
CA GLN A 420 -27.02 -46.49 0.84
C GLN A 420 -28.51 -46.14 0.83
N LEU A 421 -28.90 -45.02 1.43
CA LEU A 421 -30.31 -44.65 1.56
C LEU A 421 -30.89 -44.03 0.28
N VAL A 422 -30.08 -43.23 -0.43
CA VAL A 422 -30.58 -42.39 -1.53
C VAL A 422 -29.92 -42.74 -2.85
N ILE A 423 -28.59 -42.60 -2.96
CA ILE A 423 -27.93 -42.58 -4.25
C ILE A 423 -27.96 -43.90 -4.98
N ARG A 424 -27.78 -45.04 -4.27
CA ARG A 424 -27.78 -46.35 -4.89
C ARG A 424 -29.07 -46.68 -5.65
N HIS A 425 -30.21 -46.11 -5.23
CA HIS A 425 -31.51 -46.34 -5.84
C HIS A 425 -31.73 -45.44 -7.07
N LEU A 426 -31.04 -44.30 -7.13
CA LEU A 426 -31.19 -43.29 -8.16
C LEU A 426 -29.96 -43.19 -9.11
N ALA A 427 -28.93 -44.04 -8.90
CA ALA A 427 -27.65 -43.93 -9.61
C ALA A 427 -27.74 -44.03 -11.16
N ARG A 428 -28.83 -44.56 -11.70
CA ARG A 428 -29.10 -44.62 -13.15
C ARG A 428 -29.91 -43.46 -13.67
N ARG A 429 -30.29 -42.51 -12.81
CA ARG A 429 -31.16 -41.37 -13.12
C ARG A 429 -30.51 -40.06 -12.62
N PRO A 430 -29.61 -39.46 -13.42
CA PRO A 430 -28.78 -38.32 -12.96
C PRO A 430 -29.58 -37.13 -12.46
N LEU A 431 -30.67 -36.76 -13.13
CA LEU A 431 -31.52 -35.63 -12.74
C LEU A 431 -32.26 -35.87 -11.42
N GLU A 432 -32.79 -37.09 -11.22
CA GLU A 432 -33.47 -37.45 -9.98
C GLU A 432 -32.46 -37.48 -8.80
N THR A 433 -31.23 -37.94 -9.06
CA THR A 433 -30.17 -37.95 -8.05
C THR A 433 -29.76 -36.52 -7.66
N LEU A 434 -29.65 -35.63 -8.63
CA LEU A 434 -29.36 -34.20 -8.37
C LEU A 434 -30.45 -33.59 -7.49
N LEU A 435 -31.72 -33.78 -7.81
CA LEU A 435 -32.85 -33.25 -7.05
C LEU A 435 -32.92 -33.86 -5.63
N ALA A 436 -32.70 -35.17 -5.49
CA ALA A 436 -32.70 -35.84 -4.20
C ALA A 436 -31.56 -35.36 -3.31
N THR A 437 -30.34 -35.20 -3.86
CA THR A 437 -29.19 -34.68 -3.10
C THR A 437 -29.34 -33.20 -2.72
N PHE A 438 -30.04 -32.41 -3.54
CA PHE A 438 -30.41 -31.04 -3.19
C PHE A 438 -31.40 -31.01 -2.02
N GLY A 439 -32.41 -31.87 -2.02
CA GLY A 439 -33.33 -32.02 -0.89
C GLY A 439 -32.62 -32.44 0.40
N VAL A 440 -31.64 -33.35 0.30
CA VAL A 440 -30.79 -33.75 1.44
C VAL A 440 -29.94 -32.61 1.92
N SER A 441 -29.39 -31.77 1.02
CA SER A 441 -28.63 -30.59 1.38
C SER A 441 -29.46 -29.66 2.26
N ILE A 442 -30.69 -29.32 1.84
CA ILE A 442 -31.59 -28.47 2.63
C ILE A 442 -31.88 -29.11 4.00
N ALA A 443 -32.13 -30.41 4.04
CA ALA A 443 -32.43 -31.11 5.29
C ALA A 443 -31.22 -31.05 6.27
N LEU A 444 -30.01 -31.27 5.78
CA LEU A 444 -28.79 -31.20 6.59
C LEU A 444 -28.51 -29.75 7.09
N GLN A 445 -28.76 -28.75 6.25
CA GLN A 445 -28.66 -27.33 6.69
C GLN A 445 -29.65 -27.02 7.83
N GLN A 446 -30.91 -27.44 7.68
CA GLN A 446 -31.92 -27.26 8.72
C GLN A 446 -31.57 -28.01 10.00
N LEU A 447 -31.03 -29.23 9.86
CA LEU A 447 -30.54 -30.00 11.01
C LEU A 447 -29.39 -29.26 11.72
N ALA A 448 -28.44 -28.73 10.98
CA ALA A 448 -27.34 -27.93 11.54
C ALA A 448 -27.87 -26.66 12.27
N LYS A 449 -28.84 -25.94 11.68
CA LYS A 449 -29.50 -24.78 12.31
C LYS A 449 -30.21 -25.16 13.62
N ASN A 450 -30.85 -26.32 13.66
CA ASN A 450 -31.52 -26.79 14.87
C ASN A 450 -30.54 -27.22 15.97
N LEU A 451 -29.42 -27.86 15.62
CA LEU A 451 -28.43 -28.35 16.58
C LEU A 451 -27.49 -27.27 17.10
N PHE A 452 -27.01 -26.41 16.21
CA PHE A 452 -25.95 -25.43 16.50
C PHE A 452 -26.45 -23.98 16.54
N GLY A 453 -27.68 -23.73 16.11
CA GLY A 453 -28.26 -22.40 15.97
C GLY A 453 -27.87 -21.75 14.63
N THR A 454 -28.35 -20.49 14.45
CA THR A 454 -28.12 -19.71 13.22
C THR A 454 -26.89 -18.81 13.31
N GLN A 455 -26.28 -18.70 14.48
CA GLN A 455 -25.10 -17.85 14.67
C GLN A 455 -23.83 -18.54 14.21
N ALA A 456 -22.92 -17.76 13.64
CA ALA A 456 -21.60 -18.23 13.27
C ALA A 456 -20.79 -18.69 14.50
N ARG A 457 -20.16 -19.85 14.41
CA ARG A 457 -19.32 -20.42 15.45
C ARG A 457 -17.84 -20.25 15.07
N PRO A 458 -16.99 -19.73 15.95
CA PRO A 458 -15.56 -19.63 15.68
C PRO A 458 -14.88 -21.00 15.83
N LEU A 459 -14.01 -21.33 14.89
CA LEU A 459 -13.00 -22.37 15.06
C LEU A 459 -11.65 -21.68 15.26
N THR A 460 -11.08 -21.80 16.46
CA THR A 460 -9.89 -21.05 16.84
C THR A 460 -8.64 -21.81 16.46
N ALA A 461 -7.73 -21.15 15.75
CA ALA A 461 -6.42 -21.72 15.42
C ALA A 461 -5.51 -21.82 16.67
N PRO A 462 -4.63 -22.83 16.75
CA PRO A 462 -3.56 -22.86 17.75
C PRO A 462 -2.61 -21.67 17.59
N ALA A 463 -1.96 -21.23 18.68
CA ALA A 463 -1.07 -20.05 18.67
C ALA A 463 0.08 -20.14 17.64
N TRP A 464 0.62 -21.33 17.38
CA TRP A 464 1.66 -21.53 16.37
C TRP A 464 1.14 -21.40 14.92
N LEU A 465 -0.17 -21.48 14.72
CA LEU A 465 -0.82 -21.32 13.42
C LEU A 465 -1.45 -19.92 13.26
N ASP A 466 -1.64 -19.21 14.37
CA ASP A 466 -2.20 -17.87 14.42
C ASP A 466 -1.06 -16.83 14.30
N GLY A 467 -0.58 -16.66 13.08
CA GLY A 467 0.52 -15.76 12.78
C GLY A 467 0.63 -15.49 11.29
N ALA A 468 1.62 -14.71 10.93
CA ALA A 468 2.01 -14.48 9.55
C ALA A 468 3.51 -14.69 9.39
N ILE A 469 3.92 -15.29 8.28
CA ILE A 469 5.30 -15.40 7.85
C ILE A 469 5.55 -14.19 6.94
N GLY A 470 6.36 -13.23 7.43
CA GLY A 470 6.71 -12.03 6.67
C GLY A 470 8.05 -12.20 5.96
N TRP A 471 8.16 -11.69 4.76
CA TRP A 471 9.41 -11.52 4.02
C TRP A 471 9.55 -10.04 3.64
N GLY A 472 10.34 -9.29 4.43
CA GLY A 472 10.35 -7.84 4.35
C GLY A 472 9.10 -7.21 4.96
N GLU A 473 8.87 -5.93 4.69
CA GLU A 473 7.72 -5.18 5.22
C GLU A 473 6.44 -5.36 4.38
N VAL A 474 6.56 -5.85 3.14
CA VAL A 474 5.46 -5.85 2.16
C VAL A 474 4.81 -7.22 1.98
N ILE A 475 5.58 -8.32 2.05
CA ILE A 475 5.06 -9.67 1.82
C ILE A 475 4.75 -10.32 3.16
N SER A 476 3.46 -10.62 3.41
CA SER A 476 3.04 -11.37 4.58
C SER A 476 1.99 -12.42 4.23
N ILE A 477 2.28 -13.68 4.52
CA ILE A 477 1.34 -14.77 4.33
C ILE A 477 0.89 -15.34 5.66
N SER A 478 -0.41 -15.47 5.88
CA SER A 478 -0.94 -16.10 7.09
C SER A 478 -0.51 -17.57 7.17
N THR A 479 -0.01 -17.98 8.33
CA THR A 479 0.43 -19.34 8.61
C THR A 479 -0.69 -20.37 8.38
N ILE A 480 -1.96 -20.01 8.64
CA ILE A 480 -3.13 -20.83 8.34
C ILE A 480 -3.20 -21.14 6.85
N ARG A 481 -2.98 -20.17 5.97
CA ARG A 481 -3.02 -20.36 4.52
C ARG A 481 -1.92 -21.29 4.03
N VAL A 482 -0.72 -21.17 4.61
CA VAL A 482 0.39 -22.10 4.33
C VAL A 482 0.03 -23.53 4.77
N ALA A 483 -0.58 -23.68 5.95
CA ALA A 483 -1.02 -24.99 6.42
C ALA A 483 -2.11 -25.61 5.52
N ILE A 484 -3.05 -24.82 5.02
CA ILE A 484 -4.07 -25.29 4.06
C ILE A 484 -3.42 -25.72 2.74
N PHE A 485 -2.43 -24.98 2.24
CA PHE A 485 -1.68 -25.36 1.05
C PHE A 485 -0.94 -26.70 1.24
N VAL A 486 -0.23 -26.86 2.36
CA VAL A 486 0.45 -28.12 2.71
C VAL A 486 -0.56 -29.26 2.84
N LEU A 487 -1.71 -29.02 3.47
CA LEU A 487 -2.79 -29.99 3.60
C LEU A 487 -3.34 -30.39 2.21
N ALA A 488 -3.53 -29.45 1.31
CA ALA A 488 -3.97 -29.72 -0.06
C ALA A 488 -2.97 -30.60 -0.82
N LEU A 489 -1.66 -30.32 -0.69
CA LEU A 489 -0.61 -31.16 -1.28
C LEU A 489 -0.57 -32.56 -0.66
N LEU A 490 -0.75 -32.69 0.66
CA LEU A 490 -0.81 -33.96 1.36
C LEU A 490 -1.99 -34.78 0.85
N PHE A 491 -3.17 -34.17 0.71
CA PHE A 491 -4.34 -34.87 0.19
C PHE A 491 -4.21 -35.20 -1.29
N LEU A 492 -3.60 -34.39 -2.10
CA LEU A 492 -3.22 -34.70 -3.47
C LEU A 492 -2.31 -35.93 -3.50
N GLY A 493 -1.25 -35.95 -2.70
CA GLY A 493 -0.31 -37.06 -2.59
C GLY A 493 -1.00 -38.34 -2.10
N LEU A 494 -1.81 -38.26 -1.04
CA LEU A 494 -2.58 -39.37 -0.49
C LEU A 494 -3.53 -39.95 -1.53
N PHE A 495 -4.25 -39.09 -2.24
CA PHE A 495 -5.19 -39.58 -3.27
C PHE A 495 -4.44 -40.21 -4.45
N LEU A 496 -3.33 -39.63 -4.92
CA LEU A 496 -2.49 -40.26 -5.95
C LEU A 496 -1.93 -41.61 -5.49
N TYR A 497 -1.57 -41.74 -4.21
CA TYR A 497 -1.15 -43.01 -3.63
C TYR A 497 -2.29 -44.01 -3.64
N ILE A 498 -3.49 -43.63 -3.14
CA ILE A 498 -4.68 -44.51 -3.14
C ILE A 498 -5.01 -44.99 -4.56
N THR A 499 -5.08 -44.09 -5.52
CA THR A 499 -5.50 -44.39 -6.90
C THR A 499 -4.46 -45.19 -7.67
N ARG A 500 -3.16 -44.97 -7.44
CA ARG A 500 -2.10 -45.64 -8.22
C ARG A 500 -1.53 -46.88 -7.57
N ARG A 501 -1.56 -46.99 -6.23
CA ARG A 501 -0.84 -48.02 -5.47
C ARG A 501 -1.73 -48.97 -4.67
N THR A 502 -3.05 -48.71 -4.55
CA THR A 502 -3.93 -49.55 -3.76
C THR A 502 -4.91 -50.38 -4.62
N ARG A 503 -5.43 -51.48 -4.04
CA ARG A 503 -6.48 -52.29 -4.66
C ARG A 503 -7.77 -51.49 -4.88
N LEU A 504 -8.09 -50.58 -3.95
CA LEU A 504 -9.24 -49.67 -4.10
C LEU A 504 -9.13 -48.81 -5.36
N GLY A 505 -7.98 -48.20 -5.61
CA GLY A 505 -7.75 -47.38 -6.81
C GLY A 505 -7.81 -48.20 -8.09
N LEU A 506 -7.31 -49.45 -8.08
CA LEU A 506 -7.45 -50.35 -9.21
C LEU A 506 -8.93 -50.66 -9.50
N ASN A 507 -9.69 -51.00 -8.45
CA ASN A 507 -11.13 -51.32 -8.55
C ASN A 507 -11.93 -50.07 -9.00
N MET A 508 -11.60 -48.88 -8.50
CA MET A 508 -12.20 -47.62 -8.94
C MET A 508 -12.02 -47.43 -10.46
N ARG A 509 -10.80 -47.57 -10.97
CA ARG A 509 -10.54 -47.46 -12.42
C ARG A 509 -11.27 -48.50 -13.23
N ALA A 510 -11.30 -49.77 -12.77
CA ALA A 510 -12.03 -50.85 -13.46
C ALA A 510 -13.53 -50.56 -13.55
N VAL A 511 -14.14 -50.10 -12.44
CA VAL A 511 -15.57 -49.76 -12.38
C VAL A 511 -15.88 -48.52 -13.22
N THR A 512 -14.97 -47.51 -13.25
CA THR A 512 -15.14 -46.30 -14.05
C THR A 512 -15.11 -46.62 -15.56
N GLN A 513 -14.25 -47.54 -15.99
CA GLN A 513 -14.15 -47.94 -17.41
C GLN A 513 -15.32 -48.79 -17.85
N SER A 514 -15.65 -49.85 -17.12
CA SER A 514 -16.76 -50.73 -17.43
C SER A 514 -17.29 -51.44 -16.17
N PRO A 515 -18.41 -50.96 -15.58
CA PRO A 515 -18.99 -51.56 -14.40
C PRO A 515 -19.42 -53.03 -14.61
N GLY A 516 -19.91 -53.36 -15.82
CA GLY A 516 -20.32 -54.71 -16.18
C GLY A 516 -19.14 -55.68 -16.26
N MET A 517 -18.05 -55.28 -16.92
CA MET A 517 -16.83 -56.09 -17.00
C MET A 517 -16.17 -56.23 -15.61
N ALA A 518 -16.13 -55.19 -14.82
CA ALA A 518 -15.62 -55.23 -13.45
C ALA A 518 -16.42 -56.26 -12.59
N ALA A 519 -17.75 -56.27 -12.73
CA ALA A 519 -18.60 -57.23 -12.05
C ALA A 519 -18.30 -58.68 -12.48
N SER A 520 -18.10 -58.95 -13.77
CA SER A 520 -17.72 -60.26 -14.30
C SER A 520 -16.36 -60.73 -13.77
N MET A 521 -15.46 -59.79 -13.41
CA MET A 521 -14.17 -60.08 -12.79
C MET A 521 -14.24 -60.22 -11.26
N GLY A 522 -15.44 -60.26 -10.67
CA GLY A 522 -15.65 -60.40 -9.23
C GLY A 522 -15.54 -59.08 -8.41
N ILE A 523 -15.42 -57.94 -9.06
CA ILE A 523 -15.43 -56.63 -8.40
C ILE A 523 -16.89 -56.20 -8.21
N ASN A 524 -17.30 -55.93 -6.97
CA ASN A 524 -18.63 -55.39 -6.70
C ASN A 524 -18.71 -53.90 -6.95
N PRO A 525 -19.36 -53.41 -8.05
CA PRO A 525 -19.38 -51.99 -8.39
C PRO A 525 -20.07 -51.13 -7.33
N GLN A 526 -21.10 -51.67 -6.65
CA GLN A 526 -21.83 -50.92 -5.62
C GLN A 526 -20.96 -50.66 -4.39
N ARG A 527 -20.15 -51.64 -3.96
CA ARG A 527 -19.21 -51.47 -2.84
C ARG A 527 -18.12 -50.45 -3.20
N VAL A 528 -17.60 -50.50 -4.42
CA VAL A 528 -16.59 -49.54 -4.88
C VAL A 528 -17.18 -48.14 -4.92
N ALA A 529 -18.38 -47.96 -5.48
CA ALA A 529 -19.06 -46.67 -5.52
C ALA A 529 -19.34 -46.13 -4.10
N MET A 530 -19.83 -46.98 -3.18
CA MET A 530 -20.08 -46.62 -1.78
C MET A 530 -18.81 -46.15 -1.08
N MET A 531 -17.70 -46.87 -1.21
CA MET A 531 -16.42 -46.53 -0.60
C MET A 531 -15.83 -45.23 -1.22
N THR A 532 -15.98 -45.08 -2.52
CA THR A 532 -15.55 -43.86 -3.24
C THR A 532 -16.33 -42.64 -2.77
N PHE A 533 -17.66 -42.81 -2.61
CA PHE A 533 -18.52 -41.73 -2.13
C PHE A 533 -18.19 -41.35 -0.68
N GLY A 534 -18.02 -42.32 0.21
CA GLY A 534 -17.59 -42.09 1.59
C GLY A 534 -16.23 -41.40 1.65
N LEU A 535 -15.28 -41.85 0.81
CA LEU A 535 -13.94 -41.27 0.77
C LEU A 535 -13.98 -39.80 0.30
N GLY A 536 -14.75 -39.48 -0.75
CA GLY A 536 -14.95 -38.10 -1.23
C GLY A 536 -15.62 -37.22 -0.18
N SER A 537 -16.64 -37.75 0.52
CA SER A 537 -17.31 -37.04 1.64
C SER A 537 -16.38 -36.85 2.83
N GLY A 538 -15.52 -37.83 3.16
CA GLY A 538 -14.52 -37.72 4.22
C GLY A 538 -13.49 -36.65 3.96
N ILE A 539 -13.00 -36.54 2.73
CA ILE A 539 -12.08 -35.48 2.32
C ILE A 539 -12.77 -34.11 2.39
N ALA A 540 -14.03 -34.00 1.98
CA ALA A 540 -14.81 -32.78 2.14
C ALA A 540 -14.96 -32.36 3.60
N GLY A 541 -15.09 -33.31 4.53
CA GLY A 541 -15.11 -33.02 5.97
C GLY A 541 -13.80 -32.41 6.47
N ILE A 542 -12.66 -32.91 6.02
CA ILE A 542 -11.35 -32.32 6.35
C ILE A 542 -11.21 -30.93 5.74
N ALA A 543 -11.66 -30.74 4.49
CA ALA A 543 -11.72 -29.41 3.89
C ALA A 543 -12.56 -28.45 4.75
N GLY A 544 -13.66 -28.95 5.33
CA GLY A 544 -14.49 -28.16 6.25
C GLY A 544 -13.76 -27.69 7.50
N VAL A 545 -12.95 -28.55 8.13
CA VAL A 545 -12.11 -28.13 9.28
C VAL A 545 -11.11 -27.07 8.85
N ALA A 546 -10.41 -27.28 7.72
CA ALA A 546 -9.43 -26.30 7.21
C ALA A 546 -10.06 -24.95 6.86
N ILE A 547 -11.24 -24.97 6.23
CA ILE A 547 -12.01 -23.76 5.91
C ILE A 547 -12.51 -23.08 7.18
N GLY A 548 -12.96 -23.87 8.18
CA GLY A 548 -13.43 -23.35 9.47
C GLY A 548 -12.36 -22.60 10.28
N LEU A 549 -11.07 -22.93 10.09
CA LEU A 549 -9.96 -22.17 10.69
C LEU A 549 -9.74 -20.80 10.02
N PHE A 550 -10.13 -20.68 8.75
CA PHE A 550 -10.00 -19.47 7.97
C PHE A 550 -11.27 -18.61 7.96
N ALA A 551 -12.43 -19.27 7.86
CA ALA A 551 -13.75 -18.65 7.84
C ALA A 551 -14.56 -19.07 9.08
N LYS A 552 -15.57 -18.29 9.45
CA LYS A 552 -16.50 -18.65 10.53
C LYS A 552 -17.35 -19.83 10.10
N VAL A 553 -17.55 -20.78 11.01
CA VAL A 553 -18.43 -21.95 10.77
C VAL A 553 -19.89 -21.51 10.86
N THR A 554 -20.59 -21.61 9.74
CA THR A 554 -22.01 -21.30 9.61
C THR A 554 -22.77 -22.49 9.03
N SER A 555 -24.09 -22.52 9.20
CA SER A 555 -24.96 -23.53 8.57
C SER A 555 -25.03 -23.39 7.04
N GLU A 556 -24.56 -22.28 6.49
CA GLU A 556 -24.53 -21.97 5.05
C GLU A 556 -23.16 -22.16 4.41
N LEU A 557 -22.13 -22.48 5.24
CA LEU A 557 -20.76 -22.71 4.76
C LEU A 557 -20.68 -23.69 3.60
N GLY A 558 -21.50 -24.74 3.62
CA GLY A 558 -21.56 -25.71 2.54
C GLY A 558 -22.02 -25.11 1.20
N SER A 559 -23.04 -24.25 1.26
CA SER A 559 -23.58 -23.57 0.08
C SER A 559 -22.61 -22.58 -0.52
N ASP A 560 -21.80 -21.94 0.31
CA ASP A 560 -20.79 -20.97 -0.14
C ASP A 560 -19.67 -21.63 -0.97
N TYR A 561 -19.34 -22.88 -0.66
CA TYR A 561 -18.23 -23.59 -1.32
C TYR A 561 -18.66 -24.63 -2.37
N ILE A 562 -19.93 -25.06 -2.41
CA ILE A 562 -20.37 -26.08 -3.38
C ILE A 562 -20.28 -25.57 -4.82
N VAL A 563 -20.66 -24.31 -5.04
CA VAL A 563 -20.65 -23.68 -6.36
C VAL A 563 -19.22 -23.59 -6.90
N GLN A 564 -18.29 -23.07 -6.10
CA GLN A 564 -16.88 -22.96 -6.46
C GLN A 564 -16.23 -24.35 -6.66
N SER A 565 -16.57 -25.32 -5.81
CA SER A 565 -16.10 -26.71 -5.95
C SER A 565 -16.58 -27.34 -7.26
N PHE A 566 -17.86 -27.15 -7.60
CA PHE A 566 -18.43 -27.64 -8.83
C PHE A 566 -17.79 -26.99 -10.06
N MET A 567 -17.65 -25.65 -10.04
CA MET A 567 -16.96 -24.91 -11.09
C MET A 567 -15.53 -25.38 -11.29
N THR A 568 -14.81 -25.60 -10.19
CA THR A 568 -13.43 -26.09 -10.19
C THR A 568 -13.30 -27.44 -10.90
N VAL A 569 -14.23 -28.39 -10.62
CA VAL A 569 -14.24 -29.70 -11.24
C VAL A 569 -14.63 -29.64 -12.72
N VAL A 570 -15.64 -28.85 -13.07
CA VAL A 570 -16.12 -28.71 -14.46
C VAL A 570 -15.08 -28.03 -15.34
N VAL A 571 -14.55 -26.90 -14.88
CA VAL A 571 -13.49 -26.16 -15.59
C VAL A 571 -12.23 -26.99 -15.71
N GLY A 572 -11.85 -27.69 -14.65
CA GLY A 572 -10.68 -28.57 -14.65
C GLY A 572 -10.81 -29.76 -15.59
N GLY A 573 -12.00 -30.29 -15.73
CA GLY A 573 -12.34 -31.51 -16.47
C GLY A 573 -12.73 -32.63 -15.52
N VAL A 574 -13.96 -33.06 -15.66
CA VAL A 574 -14.61 -34.06 -14.79
C VAL A 574 -13.81 -35.34 -14.69
N GLY A 575 -13.55 -35.81 -13.45
CA GLY A 575 -12.86 -37.06 -13.18
C GLY A 575 -11.33 -37.00 -13.35
N ASN A 576 -10.77 -35.86 -13.67
CA ASN A 576 -9.31 -35.67 -13.76
C ASN A 576 -8.82 -34.79 -12.61
N ILE A 577 -8.03 -35.36 -11.71
CA ILE A 577 -7.49 -34.64 -10.55
C ILE A 577 -6.51 -33.53 -10.93
N TRP A 578 -5.67 -33.78 -11.92
CA TRP A 578 -4.77 -32.73 -12.43
C TRP A 578 -5.54 -31.60 -13.10
N GLY A 579 -6.65 -31.95 -13.74
CA GLY A 579 -7.62 -30.99 -14.25
C GLY A 579 -8.26 -30.20 -13.11
N THR A 580 -8.69 -30.85 -12.04
CA THR A 580 -9.28 -30.19 -10.86
C THR A 580 -8.27 -29.24 -10.22
N LEU A 581 -6.99 -29.63 -10.12
CA LEU A 581 -5.92 -28.75 -9.62
C LEU A 581 -5.73 -27.51 -10.52
N ALA A 582 -5.66 -27.72 -11.85
CA ALA A 582 -5.55 -26.62 -12.81
C ALA A 582 -6.78 -25.71 -12.77
N GLY A 583 -7.99 -26.28 -12.63
CA GLY A 583 -9.23 -25.53 -12.46
C GLY A 583 -9.24 -24.69 -11.18
N ALA A 584 -8.78 -25.26 -10.07
CA ALA A 584 -8.65 -24.54 -8.80
C ALA A 584 -7.66 -23.36 -8.91
N ALA A 585 -6.50 -23.59 -9.53
CA ALA A 585 -5.50 -22.56 -9.77
C ALA A 585 -6.05 -21.43 -10.66
N MET A 586 -6.77 -21.79 -11.73
CA MET A 586 -7.36 -20.80 -12.63
C MET A 586 -8.47 -19.98 -11.95
N ILE A 587 -9.38 -20.64 -11.21
CA ILE A 587 -10.49 -19.96 -10.53
C ILE A 587 -9.96 -19.09 -9.39
N GLY A 588 -9.04 -19.60 -8.56
CA GLY A 588 -8.43 -18.84 -7.47
C GLY A 588 -7.64 -17.64 -7.99
N GLY A 589 -6.85 -17.82 -9.05
CA GLY A 589 -6.09 -16.75 -9.70
C GLY A 589 -6.98 -15.69 -10.34
N LEU A 590 -8.05 -16.12 -11.04
CA LEU A 590 -9.00 -15.21 -11.67
C LEU A 590 -9.76 -14.39 -10.62
N GLN A 591 -10.24 -15.02 -9.56
CA GLN A 591 -10.95 -14.33 -8.49
C GLN A 591 -10.06 -13.29 -7.82
N LYS A 592 -8.83 -13.64 -7.43
CA LYS A 592 -7.90 -12.71 -6.81
C LYS A 592 -7.46 -11.59 -7.78
N GLY A 593 -7.25 -11.92 -9.05
CA GLY A 593 -6.95 -10.91 -10.07
C GLY A 593 -8.08 -9.88 -10.23
N ILE A 594 -9.33 -10.31 -10.25
CA ILE A 594 -10.49 -9.40 -10.33
C ILE A 594 -10.64 -8.58 -9.04
N GLU A 595 -10.40 -9.16 -7.86
CA GLU A 595 -10.43 -8.46 -6.57
C GLU A 595 -9.41 -7.31 -6.54
N VAL A 596 -8.21 -7.51 -7.09
CA VAL A 596 -7.17 -6.46 -7.20
C VAL A 596 -7.56 -5.37 -8.19
N LEU A 597 -8.19 -5.74 -9.31
CA LEU A 597 -8.67 -4.76 -10.30
C LEU A 597 -9.86 -3.94 -9.80
N ASN A 598 -10.64 -4.45 -8.87
CA ASN A 598 -11.80 -3.76 -8.31
C ASN A 598 -11.89 -3.95 -6.78
N PRO A 599 -10.99 -3.33 -6.01
CA PRO A 599 -10.93 -3.49 -4.55
C PRO A 599 -12.15 -2.92 -3.81
N ALA A 600 -12.89 -1.99 -4.44
CA ALA A 600 -14.09 -1.38 -3.84
C ALA A 600 -15.30 -2.33 -3.82
N ASN A 601 -15.31 -3.41 -4.63
CA ASN A 601 -16.44 -4.33 -4.72
C ASN A 601 -16.00 -5.78 -4.92
N THR A 602 -15.68 -6.46 -3.83
CA THR A 602 -15.26 -7.87 -3.85
C THR A 602 -16.37 -8.84 -4.30
N LEU A 603 -17.65 -8.48 -4.11
CA LEU A 603 -18.78 -9.26 -4.62
C LEU A 603 -18.83 -9.26 -6.16
N ALA A 604 -18.36 -8.19 -6.80
CA ALA A 604 -18.24 -8.14 -8.25
C ALA A 604 -17.27 -9.22 -8.77
N ALA A 605 -16.23 -9.54 -8.03
CA ALA A 605 -15.28 -10.60 -8.41
C ALA A 605 -15.96 -11.96 -8.58
N GLN A 606 -16.86 -12.33 -7.68
CA GLN A 606 -17.63 -13.57 -7.78
C GLN A 606 -18.55 -13.55 -9.00
N THR A 607 -19.22 -12.44 -9.26
CA THR A 607 -20.12 -12.30 -10.42
C THR A 607 -19.35 -12.42 -11.74
N TRP A 608 -18.25 -11.71 -11.87
CA TRP A 608 -17.39 -11.78 -13.06
C TRP A 608 -16.76 -13.16 -13.25
N MET A 609 -16.39 -13.82 -12.15
CA MET A 609 -15.89 -15.20 -12.18
C MET A 609 -16.95 -16.15 -12.73
N ILE A 610 -18.20 -16.06 -12.28
CA ILE A 610 -19.30 -16.90 -12.78
C ILE A 610 -19.52 -16.64 -14.28
N LEU A 611 -19.56 -15.39 -14.69
CA LEU A 611 -19.72 -15.02 -16.09
C LEU A 611 -18.59 -15.58 -16.97
N PHE A 612 -17.34 -15.44 -16.49
CA PHE A 612 -16.17 -16.02 -17.17
C PHE A 612 -16.30 -17.52 -17.35
N ILE A 613 -16.74 -18.24 -16.32
CA ILE A 613 -16.88 -19.69 -16.37
C ILE A 613 -17.99 -20.11 -17.35
N ILE A 614 -19.12 -19.39 -17.39
CA ILE A 614 -20.18 -19.64 -18.36
C ILE A 614 -19.62 -19.50 -19.79
N ILE A 615 -18.86 -18.44 -20.04
CA ILE A 615 -18.21 -18.22 -21.34
C ILE A 615 -17.18 -19.32 -21.61
N PHE A 616 -16.32 -19.65 -20.63
CA PHE A 616 -15.29 -20.68 -20.76
C PHE A 616 -15.86 -22.05 -21.16
N ILE A 617 -16.96 -22.46 -20.53
CA ILE A 617 -17.61 -23.75 -20.82
C ILE A 617 -18.15 -23.80 -22.26
N GLN A 618 -18.60 -22.67 -22.83
CA GLN A 618 -19.04 -22.63 -24.22
C GLN A 618 -17.90 -22.93 -25.21
N PHE A 619 -16.67 -22.45 -24.90
CA PHE A 619 -15.51 -22.71 -25.75
C PHE A 619 -14.80 -24.04 -25.43
N ARG A 620 -14.86 -24.49 -24.18
CA ARG A 620 -14.18 -25.69 -23.68
C ARG A 620 -15.12 -26.56 -22.83
N PRO A 621 -16.16 -27.17 -23.44
CA PRO A 621 -17.19 -27.91 -22.69
C PRO A 621 -16.65 -29.14 -21.94
N ARG A 622 -15.47 -29.66 -22.32
CA ARG A 622 -14.80 -30.81 -21.67
C ARG A 622 -13.77 -30.37 -20.62
N GLY A 623 -13.67 -29.10 -20.32
CA GLY A 623 -12.68 -28.53 -19.38
C GLY A 623 -11.25 -28.45 -19.93
N ILE A 624 -10.29 -28.11 -19.02
CA ILE A 624 -8.88 -27.96 -19.36
C ILE A 624 -8.24 -29.31 -19.71
N MET A 625 -8.49 -30.32 -18.91
CA MET A 625 -7.90 -31.67 -19.03
C MET A 625 -8.99 -32.76 -19.11
N PRO A 626 -9.56 -32.98 -20.29
CA PRO A 626 -10.62 -33.98 -20.44
C PRO A 626 -10.07 -35.41 -20.17
N THR A 627 -10.88 -36.24 -19.48
CA THR A 627 -10.58 -37.66 -19.34
C THR A 627 -10.95 -38.40 -20.62
N ARG A 628 -10.10 -39.33 -21.07
CA ARG A 628 -10.40 -40.27 -22.15
C ARG A 628 -11.22 -41.43 -21.53
N GLY A 629 -12.52 -41.52 -21.79
CA GLY A 629 -13.37 -42.56 -21.26
C GLY A 629 -14.85 -42.35 -21.60
N ARG A 630 -15.75 -43.14 -20.99
CA ARG A 630 -17.18 -43.31 -21.25
C ARG A 630 -18.06 -42.04 -21.36
N PHE A 631 -17.57 -40.90 -20.92
CA PHE A 631 -18.28 -39.59 -21.00
C PHE A 631 -18.00 -38.80 -22.30
N VAL A 632 -17.32 -39.43 -23.28
CA VAL A 632 -16.94 -38.80 -24.55
C VAL A 632 -17.97 -39.07 -25.66
N GLU A 633 -18.87 -40.02 -25.45
CA GLU A 633 -19.93 -40.39 -26.42
C GLU A 633 -21.29 -39.90 -25.90
N GLY A 634 -21.57 -38.62 -26.14
CA GLY A 634 -22.85 -37.98 -25.89
C GLY A 634 -22.90 -36.63 -26.54
#